data_a3e64f1182848a10c6f1ef466f71d6ea
#
_entry.id   a3e64f1182848a10c6f1ef466f71d6ea
#
_cell.length_a   1.000
_cell.length_b   1.000
_cell.length_c   1.000
_cell.angle_alpha   90.00
_cell.angle_beta   90.00
_cell.angle_gamma   90.00
#
_symmetry.space_group_name_H-M   'P 1'
#
loop_
_entity.id
_entity.type
_entity.pdbx_description
1 polymer ?
#
loop_
_entity_poly.entity_id
_entity_poly.type
_entity_poly.pdbx_seq_one_letter_code
_entity_poly.pdbx_strand_id
1 'polypeptide(L)'
;YNNKYNIYHDGMKAADADYSDHAWMVSAEYGRKFDMGGKWFIEPQSQLVYGKSGGSDYTLSNGVKVHDDGEDSLIGRLGFRLGKSFATAKGQEPNQLYLKFNALHEFSGDWDMALWGTDASYYQHCDGGDTWYTFGIGGKVSLTDNTVFYGDVEKSFGGDVTTKWQFNAGLRFLW
;
A
#
# COMPACT_ATOMS: atom_id res chain seq x y z
N TYR A 1 11.98 -10.77 -7.02
CA TYR A 1 10.87 -11.68 -7.34
C TYR A 1 11.17 -12.42 -8.63
N ASN A 2 10.82 -13.72 -8.69
CA ASN A 2 10.85 -14.49 -9.93
C ASN A 2 9.41 -14.57 -10.44
N ASN A 3 9.18 -14.03 -11.62
CA ASN A 3 7.84 -13.93 -12.21
C ASN A 3 7.75 -14.91 -13.39
N LYS A 4 6.64 -15.64 -13.46
CA LYS A 4 6.30 -16.47 -14.59
C LYS A 4 5.01 -15.98 -15.23
N TYR A 5 5.09 -15.60 -16.49
CA TYR A 5 3.98 -15.04 -17.23
C TYR A 5 3.55 -16.00 -18.34
N ASN A 6 2.24 -16.25 -18.45
CA ASN A 6 1.68 -17.08 -19.51
C ASN A 6 0.54 -16.29 -20.20
N ILE A 7 0.64 -16.16 -21.51
CA ILE A 7 -0.39 -15.52 -22.34
C ILE A 7 -1.18 -16.63 -23.03
N TYR A 8 -2.52 -16.53 -22.96
CA TYR A 8 -3.43 -17.46 -23.61
C TYR A 8 -4.28 -16.73 -24.65
N HIS A 9 -4.45 -17.35 -25.81
CA HIS A 9 -5.37 -16.91 -26.87
C HIS A 9 -6.23 -18.11 -27.27
N ASP A 10 -7.55 -17.93 -27.28
CA ASP A 10 -8.53 -19.02 -27.58
C ASP A 10 -8.30 -20.31 -26.78
N GLY A 11 -7.91 -20.16 -25.50
CA GLY A 11 -7.65 -21.28 -24.60
C GLY A 11 -6.33 -22.02 -24.82
N MET A 12 -5.52 -21.60 -25.79
CA MET A 12 -4.18 -22.13 -26.06
C MET A 12 -3.11 -21.18 -25.53
N LYS A 13 -2.02 -21.73 -25.03
CA LYS A 13 -0.87 -20.93 -24.59
C LYS A 13 -0.19 -20.31 -25.81
N ALA A 14 -0.30 -19.00 -25.93
CA ALA A 14 0.25 -18.22 -27.05
C ALA A 14 1.71 -17.82 -26.82
N ALA A 15 2.06 -17.51 -25.58
CA ALA A 15 3.44 -17.16 -25.21
C ALA A 15 3.66 -17.32 -23.70
N ASP A 16 4.91 -17.44 -23.30
CA ASP A 16 5.37 -17.38 -21.92
C ASP A 16 6.71 -16.68 -21.78
N ALA A 17 6.97 -16.20 -20.60
CA ALA A 17 8.28 -15.70 -20.19
C ALA A 17 8.53 -15.98 -18.72
N ASP A 18 9.78 -16.18 -18.38
CA ASP A 18 10.29 -16.18 -17.02
C ASP A 18 11.25 -14.99 -16.89
N TYR A 19 10.99 -14.09 -15.95
CA TYR A 19 11.88 -12.96 -15.66
C TYR A 19 11.97 -12.72 -14.15
N SER A 20 13.05 -12.08 -13.74
CA SER A 20 13.24 -11.69 -12.35
C SER A 20 13.27 -10.17 -12.22
N ASP A 21 12.60 -9.68 -11.22
CA ASP A 21 12.56 -8.28 -10.85
C ASP A 21 12.91 -8.10 -9.37
N HIS A 22 13.38 -6.91 -9.03
CA HIS A 22 13.66 -6.52 -7.66
C HIS A 22 13.06 -5.16 -7.37
N ALA A 23 12.43 -5.06 -6.22
CA ALA A 23 11.87 -3.81 -5.73
C ALA A 23 12.34 -3.55 -4.30
N TRP A 24 12.47 -2.28 -3.97
CA TRP A 24 12.72 -1.84 -2.61
C TRP A 24 11.83 -0.65 -2.27
N MET A 25 11.59 -0.47 -0.98
CA MET A 25 10.74 0.60 -0.48
C MET A 25 11.30 1.10 0.85
N VAL A 26 11.21 2.41 1.05
CA VAL A 26 11.50 3.06 2.32
C VAL A 26 10.33 3.97 2.69
N SER A 27 9.99 4.02 3.98
CA SER A 27 8.95 4.91 4.46
C SER A 27 9.34 5.59 5.76
N ALA A 28 8.81 6.81 5.93
CA ALA A 28 8.89 7.55 7.17
C ALA A 28 7.49 8.02 7.56
N GLU A 29 7.10 7.79 8.81
CA GLU A 29 5.81 8.18 9.36
C GLU A 29 6.01 9.00 10.63
N TYR A 30 5.22 10.07 10.76
CA TYR A 30 5.14 10.85 11.98
C TYR A 30 3.69 11.02 12.39
N GLY A 31 3.42 10.84 13.68
CA GLY A 31 2.12 11.09 14.28
C GLY A 31 2.26 11.57 15.72
N ARG A 32 1.32 12.40 16.16
CA ARG A 32 1.28 12.87 17.53
C ARG A 32 -0.14 12.86 18.08
N LYS A 33 -0.31 12.16 19.19
CA LYS A 33 -1.57 12.09 19.91
C LYS A 33 -1.76 13.34 20.78
N PHE A 34 -2.94 13.96 20.69
CA PHE A 34 -3.40 15.06 21.52
C PHE A 34 -4.66 14.62 22.28
N ASP A 35 -4.64 14.78 23.60
CA ASP A 35 -5.80 14.48 24.43
C ASP A 35 -6.74 15.68 24.44
N MET A 36 -8.02 15.42 24.15
CA MET A 36 -9.08 16.45 24.03
C MET A 36 -9.97 16.53 25.27
N GLY A 37 -9.65 15.82 26.34
CA GLY A 37 -10.48 15.69 27.52
C GLY A 37 -11.54 14.58 27.38
N GLY A 38 -12.14 14.16 28.51
CA GLY A 38 -13.15 13.08 28.53
C GLY A 38 -12.69 11.73 27.93
N LYS A 39 -11.36 11.49 27.90
CA LYS A 39 -10.72 10.32 27.28
C LYS A 39 -10.75 10.32 25.75
N TRP A 40 -11.19 11.40 25.10
CA TRP A 40 -11.11 11.58 23.66
C TRP A 40 -9.71 12.01 23.25
N PHE A 41 -9.30 11.60 22.07
CA PHE A 41 -8.04 12.02 21.46
C PHE A 41 -8.17 12.24 19.97
N ILE A 42 -7.33 13.11 19.44
CA ILE A 42 -7.05 13.22 18.02
C ILE A 42 -5.56 12.98 17.79
N GLU A 43 -5.23 12.29 16.71
CA GLU A 43 -3.84 12.00 16.35
C GLU A 43 -3.66 12.28 14.85
N PRO A 44 -3.22 13.49 14.48
CA PRO A 44 -2.78 13.77 13.13
C PRO A 44 -1.55 12.92 12.79
N GLN A 45 -1.49 12.48 11.53
CA GLN A 45 -0.46 11.61 10.99
C GLN A 45 -0.02 12.10 9.62
N SER A 46 1.27 11.97 9.34
CA SER A 46 1.86 12.17 8.01
C SER A 46 2.80 11.03 7.70
N GLN A 47 2.84 10.61 6.46
CA GLN A 47 3.75 9.56 5.99
C GLN A 47 4.23 9.90 4.58
N LEU A 48 5.48 9.55 4.31
CA LEU A 48 6.05 9.56 2.99
C LEU A 48 6.60 8.16 2.71
N VAL A 49 6.25 7.61 1.57
CA VAL A 49 6.69 6.30 1.10
C VAL A 49 7.36 6.49 -0.25
N TYR A 50 8.61 6.07 -0.36
CA TYR A 50 9.30 6.02 -1.65
C TYR A 50 9.61 4.57 -1.97
N GLY A 51 9.24 4.16 -3.17
CA GLY A 51 9.50 2.83 -3.72
C GLY A 51 10.12 2.90 -5.09
N LYS A 52 10.88 1.89 -5.43
CA LYS A 52 11.44 1.71 -6.76
C LYS A 52 11.41 0.25 -7.14
N SER A 53 10.82 -0.06 -8.28
CA SER A 53 10.96 -1.35 -8.95
C SER A 53 12.03 -1.27 -10.05
N GLY A 54 12.79 -2.33 -10.21
CA GLY A 54 13.76 -2.44 -11.31
C GLY A 54 13.04 -2.72 -12.62
N GLY A 55 13.55 -2.16 -13.73
CA GLY A 55 13.11 -2.52 -15.06
C GLY A 55 13.54 -3.94 -15.44
N SER A 56 12.88 -4.51 -16.42
CA SER A 56 13.14 -5.86 -16.90
C SER A 56 13.12 -5.94 -18.42
N ASP A 57 14.18 -6.52 -18.99
CA ASP A 57 14.25 -6.89 -20.40
C ASP A 57 14.04 -8.40 -20.52
N TYR A 58 13.02 -8.80 -21.24
CA TYR A 58 12.78 -10.21 -21.49
C TYR A 58 12.20 -10.49 -22.87
N THR A 59 12.31 -11.74 -23.30
CA THR A 59 11.76 -12.16 -24.58
C THR A 59 10.73 -13.26 -24.33
N LEU A 60 9.54 -13.07 -24.85
CA LEU A 60 8.48 -14.08 -24.84
C LEU A 60 8.85 -15.26 -25.74
N SER A 61 8.30 -16.43 -25.46
CA SER A 61 8.56 -17.65 -26.25
C SER A 61 8.16 -17.56 -27.72
N ASN A 62 7.32 -16.59 -28.08
CA ASN A 62 6.93 -16.28 -29.46
C ASN A 62 7.85 -15.26 -30.15
N GLY A 63 8.96 -14.85 -29.49
CA GLY A 63 9.96 -13.94 -30.05
C GLY A 63 9.68 -12.45 -29.84
N VAL A 64 8.57 -12.07 -29.18
CA VAL A 64 8.30 -10.68 -28.83
C VAL A 64 9.23 -10.26 -27.69
N LYS A 65 9.93 -9.13 -27.89
CA LYS A 65 10.78 -8.52 -26.87
C LYS A 65 9.96 -7.53 -26.07
N VAL A 66 10.13 -7.54 -24.77
CA VAL A 66 9.50 -6.64 -23.82
C VAL A 66 10.58 -5.88 -23.09
N HIS A 67 10.45 -4.57 -23.05
CA HIS A 67 11.26 -3.67 -22.26
C HIS A 67 10.33 -2.96 -21.27
N ASP A 68 10.68 -3.05 -20.01
CA ASP A 68 9.99 -2.43 -18.89
C ASP A 68 11.01 -1.56 -18.16
N ASP A 69 10.80 -0.25 -18.14
CA ASP A 69 11.74 0.72 -17.52
C ASP A 69 11.72 0.67 -15.99
N GLY A 70 10.81 -0.10 -15.40
CA GLY A 70 10.57 -0.10 -13.96
C GLY A 70 9.73 1.11 -13.54
N GLU A 71 9.46 1.21 -12.25
CA GLU A 71 8.59 2.23 -11.68
C GLU A 71 9.22 2.89 -10.47
N ASP A 72 9.16 4.21 -10.42
CA ASP A 72 9.45 5.03 -9.25
C ASP A 72 8.11 5.51 -8.66
N SER A 73 7.86 5.25 -7.39
CA SER A 73 6.65 5.65 -6.67
C SER A 73 7.00 6.52 -5.46
N LEU A 74 6.32 7.64 -5.31
CA LEU A 74 6.42 8.53 -4.18
C LEU A 74 5.04 8.90 -3.65
N ILE A 75 4.61 8.21 -2.59
CA ILE A 75 3.30 8.42 -1.98
C ILE A 75 3.42 9.27 -0.74
N GLY A 76 2.68 10.39 -0.70
CA GLY A 76 2.44 11.17 0.50
C GLY A 76 1.08 10.84 1.10
N ARG A 77 1.04 10.67 2.42
CA ARG A 77 -0.20 10.46 3.19
C ARG A 77 -0.31 11.51 4.29
N LEU A 78 -1.46 12.16 4.34
CA LEU A 78 -1.88 13.00 5.46
C LEU A 78 -3.20 12.46 6.00
N GLY A 79 -3.30 12.35 7.31
CA GLY A 79 -4.50 11.80 7.92
C GLY A 79 -4.61 12.11 9.40
N PHE A 80 -5.66 11.58 10.01
CA PHE A 80 -5.85 11.64 11.45
C PHE A 80 -6.63 10.43 11.95
N ARG A 81 -6.42 10.13 13.23
CA ARG A 81 -7.27 9.24 14.02
C ARG A 81 -8.02 10.06 15.06
N LEU A 82 -9.33 9.89 15.15
CA LEU A 82 -10.19 10.46 16.19
C LEU A 82 -10.78 9.30 16.99
N GLY A 83 -10.50 9.24 18.28
CA GLY A 83 -10.91 8.10 19.06
C GLY A 83 -11.12 8.38 20.53
N LYS A 84 -11.49 7.32 21.23
CA LYS A 84 -11.71 7.33 22.67
C LYS A 84 -10.87 6.23 23.34
N SER A 85 -10.24 6.60 24.45
CA SER A 85 -9.53 5.68 25.29
C SER A 85 -10.44 5.16 26.41
N PHE A 86 -10.32 3.88 26.73
CA PHE A 86 -11.09 3.21 27.78
C PHE A 86 -10.13 2.72 28.86
N ALA A 87 -10.57 2.80 30.13
CA ALA A 87 -9.76 2.29 31.24
C ALA A 87 -9.58 0.76 31.12
N THR A 88 -8.40 0.32 31.50
CA THR A 88 -7.98 -1.09 31.59
C THR A 88 -7.48 -1.37 32.98
N ALA A 89 -7.05 -2.60 33.25
CA ALA A 89 -6.41 -2.94 34.50
C ALA A 89 -5.15 -2.09 34.76
N LYS A 90 -4.79 -1.96 36.03
CA LYS A 90 -3.59 -1.17 36.40
C LYS A 90 -2.34 -1.82 35.80
N GLY A 91 -1.53 -1.00 35.15
CA GLY A 91 -0.30 -1.46 34.47
C GLY A 91 -0.47 -1.69 32.96
N GLN A 92 -1.69 -1.75 32.47
CA GLN A 92 -1.99 -1.98 31.04
C GLN A 92 -2.13 -0.67 30.27
N GLU A 93 -1.83 -0.69 28.97
CA GLU A 93 -2.17 0.42 28.10
C GLU A 93 -3.70 0.58 27.96
N PRO A 94 -4.21 1.82 27.87
CA PRO A 94 -5.64 2.02 27.63
C PRO A 94 -6.13 1.37 26.34
N ASN A 95 -7.26 0.68 26.39
CA ASN A 95 -7.97 0.25 25.20
C ASN A 95 -8.41 1.46 24.38
N GLN A 96 -8.45 1.35 23.08
CA GLN A 96 -8.86 2.45 22.20
C GLN A 96 -9.78 1.94 21.10
N LEU A 97 -10.76 2.78 20.77
CA LEU A 97 -11.54 2.70 19.55
C LEU A 97 -11.39 4.01 18.81
N TYR A 98 -11.15 3.97 17.50
CA TYR A 98 -10.94 5.18 16.70
C TYR A 98 -11.51 5.04 15.30
N LEU A 99 -11.87 6.20 14.74
CA LEU A 99 -12.07 6.40 13.31
C LEU A 99 -10.77 6.95 12.72
N LYS A 100 -10.48 6.56 11.49
CA LYS A 100 -9.29 6.93 10.75
C LYS A 100 -9.70 7.50 9.40
N PHE A 101 -9.10 8.60 9.01
CA PHE A 101 -9.26 9.20 7.71
C PHE A 101 -7.90 9.59 7.16
N ASN A 102 -7.64 9.28 5.88
CA ASN A 102 -6.42 9.68 5.20
C ASN A 102 -6.73 10.20 3.80
N ALA A 103 -5.93 11.17 3.37
CA ALA A 103 -5.76 11.57 1.99
C ALA A 103 -4.37 11.10 1.55
N LEU A 104 -4.29 10.44 0.41
CA LEU A 104 -3.06 9.93 -0.18
C LEU A 104 -2.91 10.52 -1.58
N HIS A 105 -1.66 10.83 -1.93
CA HIS A 105 -1.32 11.31 -3.25
C HIS A 105 -0.05 10.62 -3.73
N GLU A 106 -0.13 10.06 -4.94
CA GLU A 106 1.03 9.57 -5.68
C GLU A 106 1.61 10.74 -6.49
N PHE A 107 2.85 11.13 -6.18
CA PHE A 107 3.55 12.23 -6.85
C PHE A 107 4.37 11.78 -8.06
N SER A 108 4.67 10.49 -8.11
CA SER A 108 5.46 9.83 -9.14
C SER A 108 4.85 8.44 -9.28
N GLY A 109 4.87 7.86 -10.40
CA GLY A 109 4.24 6.55 -10.66
C GLY A 109 4.11 6.36 -12.16
N ASP A 110 4.86 7.17 -12.90
CA ASP A 110 4.95 7.06 -14.34
C ASP A 110 5.64 5.74 -14.68
N TRP A 111 5.07 5.03 -15.61
CA TRP A 111 5.56 3.73 -16.03
C TRP A 111 5.46 3.58 -17.54
N ASP A 112 6.56 3.14 -18.13
CA ASP A 112 6.70 2.95 -19.55
C ASP A 112 6.96 1.48 -19.90
N MET A 113 6.22 0.97 -20.90
CA MET A 113 6.44 -0.36 -21.44
C MET A 113 6.49 -0.31 -22.96
N ALA A 114 7.48 -0.98 -23.50
CA ALA A 114 7.62 -1.15 -24.94
C ALA A 114 7.70 -2.64 -25.33
N LEU A 115 6.97 -2.99 -26.39
CA LEU A 115 6.96 -4.34 -26.94
C LEU A 115 7.36 -4.27 -28.42
N TRP A 116 8.27 -5.15 -28.83
CA TRP A 116 8.70 -5.28 -30.22
C TRP A 116 8.48 -6.71 -30.70
N GLY A 117 7.61 -6.83 -31.71
CA GLY A 117 7.43 -8.06 -32.48
C GLY A 117 8.10 -7.98 -33.85
N THR A 118 7.96 -9.02 -34.66
CA THR A 118 8.53 -9.09 -36.02
C THR A 118 7.92 -8.04 -36.96
N ASP A 119 6.62 -7.74 -36.80
CA ASP A 119 5.86 -6.90 -37.74
C ASP A 119 5.19 -5.69 -37.08
N ALA A 120 5.31 -5.54 -35.74
CA ALA A 120 4.68 -4.47 -34.99
C ALA A 120 5.46 -4.10 -33.71
N SER A 121 5.39 -2.83 -33.35
CA SER A 121 5.83 -2.35 -32.04
C SER A 121 4.65 -1.69 -31.32
N TYR A 122 4.61 -1.83 -30.01
CA TYR A 122 3.62 -1.20 -29.14
C TYR A 122 4.35 -0.49 -28.01
N TYR A 123 3.93 0.74 -27.73
CA TYR A 123 4.43 1.53 -26.64
C TYR A 123 3.26 1.95 -25.75
N GLN A 124 3.41 1.80 -24.46
CA GLN A 124 2.43 2.22 -23.47
C GLN A 124 3.10 3.09 -22.42
N HIS A 125 2.53 4.27 -22.23
CA HIS A 125 2.84 5.18 -21.15
C HIS A 125 1.66 5.23 -20.18
N CYS A 126 1.91 5.11 -18.90
CA CYS A 126 0.91 5.27 -17.86
C CYS A 126 1.33 6.38 -16.92
N ASP A 127 0.51 7.43 -16.83
CA ASP A 127 0.62 8.45 -15.79
C ASP A 127 0.13 7.85 -14.46
N GLY A 128 0.99 7.80 -13.45
CA GLY A 128 0.68 7.22 -12.15
C GLY A 128 0.25 8.22 -11.09
N GLY A 129 0.24 9.53 -11.40
CA GLY A 129 -0.17 10.57 -10.45
C GLY A 129 -1.66 10.47 -10.10
N ASP A 130 -1.97 10.10 -8.85
CA ASP A 130 -3.35 9.89 -8.41
C ASP A 130 -3.59 10.37 -6.97
N THR A 131 -4.84 10.69 -6.66
CA THR A 131 -5.28 11.09 -5.32
C THR A 131 -6.45 10.24 -4.89
N TRP A 132 -6.30 9.56 -3.76
CA TRP A 132 -7.37 8.78 -3.16
C TRP A 132 -7.49 9.03 -1.66
N TYR A 133 -8.58 8.57 -1.10
CA TYR A 133 -8.90 8.75 0.30
C TYR A 133 -9.19 7.39 0.94
N THR A 134 -8.89 7.26 2.24
CA THR A 134 -9.32 6.10 3.01
C THR A 134 -10.08 6.54 4.24
N PHE A 135 -11.11 5.77 4.56
CA PHE A 135 -11.85 5.87 5.81
C PHE A 135 -11.88 4.51 6.49
N GLY A 136 -11.61 4.48 7.78
CA GLY A 136 -11.57 3.24 8.53
C GLY A 136 -12.02 3.37 9.97
N ILE A 137 -12.23 2.21 10.56
CA ILE A 137 -12.47 2.04 12.00
C ILE A 137 -11.45 1.05 12.52
N GLY A 138 -10.87 1.35 13.67
CA GLY A 138 -9.89 0.49 14.29
C GLY A 138 -9.86 0.62 15.79
N GLY A 139 -9.08 -0.25 16.41
CA GLY A 139 -8.93 -0.25 17.84
C GLY A 139 -7.71 -1.00 18.31
N LYS A 140 -7.43 -0.86 19.58
CA LYS A 140 -6.46 -1.68 20.29
C LYS A 140 -7.03 -2.12 21.63
N VAL A 141 -6.66 -3.33 22.02
CA VAL A 141 -7.07 -3.97 23.27
C VAL A 141 -5.84 -4.55 23.97
N SER A 142 -5.60 -4.17 25.20
CA SER A 142 -4.59 -4.79 26.03
C SER A 142 -5.08 -6.16 26.49
N LEU A 143 -4.40 -7.21 26.06
CA LEU A 143 -4.70 -8.59 26.41
C LEU A 143 -4.05 -8.99 27.75
N THR A 144 -2.83 -8.47 27.95
CA THR A 144 -2.06 -8.62 29.20
C THR A 144 -1.34 -7.31 29.49
N ASP A 145 -0.56 -7.26 30.58
CA ASP A 145 0.23 -6.06 30.95
C ASP A 145 1.28 -5.72 29.89
N ASN A 146 1.72 -6.69 29.11
CA ASN A 146 2.76 -6.52 28.10
C ASN A 146 2.35 -6.93 26.68
N THR A 147 1.08 -7.26 26.45
CA THR A 147 0.61 -7.69 25.11
C THR A 147 -0.61 -6.88 24.70
N VAL A 148 -0.52 -6.24 23.55
CA VAL A 148 -1.59 -5.43 22.97
C VAL A 148 -1.94 -5.98 21.59
N PHE A 149 -3.21 -6.32 21.39
CA PHE A 149 -3.78 -6.59 20.07
C PHE A 149 -4.29 -5.30 19.47
N TYR A 150 -4.06 -5.09 18.18
CA TYR A 150 -4.61 -3.97 17.43
C TYR A 150 -5.09 -4.42 16.06
N GLY A 151 -6.07 -3.70 15.53
CA GLY A 151 -6.57 -3.96 14.20
C GLY A 151 -7.43 -2.82 13.68
N ASP A 152 -7.55 -2.74 12.39
CA ASP A 152 -8.41 -1.80 11.68
C ASP A 152 -8.95 -2.38 10.38
N VAL A 153 -10.06 -1.80 9.94
CA VAL A 153 -10.70 -2.06 8.66
C VAL A 153 -10.84 -0.73 7.95
N GLU A 154 -10.36 -0.65 6.72
CA GLU A 154 -10.41 0.56 5.90
C GLU A 154 -11.07 0.28 4.56
N LYS A 155 -11.69 1.34 4.00
CA LYS A 155 -12.20 1.38 2.64
C LYS A 155 -11.58 2.56 1.93
N SER A 156 -11.09 2.37 0.71
CA SER A 156 -10.63 3.45 -0.16
C SER A 156 -11.71 3.92 -1.11
N PHE A 157 -11.62 5.17 -1.53
CA PHE A 157 -12.48 5.82 -2.51
C PHE A 157 -11.75 6.99 -3.18
N GLY A 158 -12.14 7.29 -4.41
CA GLY A 158 -11.37 8.18 -5.28
C GLY A 158 -10.18 7.47 -5.89
N GLY A 159 -9.61 8.06 -6.94
CA GLY A 159 -8.50 7.49 -7.68
C GLY A 159 -8.89 6.37 -8.67
N ASP A 160 -7.92 6.01 -9.48
CA ASP A 160 -8.10 5.00 -10.54
C ASP A 160 -8.08 3.58 -9.97
N VAL A 161 -7.35 3.36 -8.86
CA VAL A 161 -7.27 2.06 -8.18
C VAL A 161 -8.06 2.10 -6.89
N THR A 162 -9.21 1.44 -6.87
CA THR A 162 -10.08 1.36 -5.70
C THR A 162 -9.91 0.03 -4.97
N THR A 163 -9.33 0.06 -3.77
CA THR A 163 -9.35 -1.09 -2.85
C THR A 163 -10.67 -1.08 -2.08
N LYS A 164 -11.53 -2.06 -2.32
CA LYS A 164 -12.86 -2.10 -1.67
C LYS A 164 -12.77 -2.20 -0.15
N TRP A 165 -11.89 -3.06 0.36
CA TRP A 165 -11.68 -3.28 1.79
C TRP A 165 -10.24 -3.71 2.07
N GLN A 166 -9.66 -3.14 3.11
CA GLN A 166 -8.35 -3.52 3.64
C GLN A 166 -8.50 -3.85 5.12
N PHE A 167 -7.85 -4.92 5.56
CA PHE A 167 -7.85 -5.38 6.94
C PHE A 167 -6.41 -5.43 7.44
N ASN A 168 -6.17 -4.83 8.59
CA ASN A 168 -4.89 -4.89 9.28
C ASN A 168 -5.10 -5.44 10.69
N ALA A 169 -4.24 -6.33 11.13
CA ALA A 169 -4.23 -6.81 12.50
C ALA A 169 -2.81 -7.17 12.94
N GLY A 170 -2.51 -6.97 14.21
CA GLY A 170 -1.21 -7.29 14.76
C GLY A 170 -1.18 -7.40 16.29
N LEU A 171 -0.06 -7.90 16.78
CA LEU A 171 0.27 -7.98 18.19
C LEU A 171 1.51 -7.14 18.46
N ARG A 172 1.49 -6.39 19.54
CA ARG A 172 2.64 -5.65 20.05
C ARG A 172 2.99 -6.15 21.44
N PHE A 173 4.26 -6.49 21.62
CA PHE A 173 4.82 -6.89 22.91
C PHE A 173 5.62 -5.74 23.50
N LEU A 174 5.37 -5.46 24.78
CA LEU A 174 6.06 -4.45 25.58
C LEU A 174 7.01 -5.17 26.54
N TRP A 175 8.24 -4.73 26.67
CA TRP A 175 9.26 -5.25 27.59
C TRP A 175 9.91 -4.12 28.39
#